data_92333538d104e6ffd712af8f372e732f
#
_entry.id   92333538d104e6ffd712af8f372e732f
#
_cell.length_a   1.000
_cell.length_b   1.000
_cell.length_c   1.000
_cell.angle_alpha   90.00
_cell.angle_beta   90.00
_cell.angle_gamma   90.00
#
_symmetry.space_group_name_H-M   'P 1'
#
loop_
_entity.id
_entity.type
_entity.pdbx_description
1 polymer ?
#
loop_
_entity_poly.entity_id
_entity_poly.type
_entity_poly.pdbx_seq_one_letter_code
_entity_poly.pdbx_strand_id
1 'polypeptide(L)'
;KIEGPSEQGQDDGARHMLRTPAEMKSGEPGLMFRHLNAGKQLLRLDLRSGAGRDALLAMVRDADVLVEGFRPGVMARLGLGWNALHATNARLVMCAISGYGQHGPWADRAGHDINYIAMAGVLEQIATPDGAIALPNFQIGDLLGGAQAAVCGVLAALLGVQRGGEGRFVDISMTHEVARH
;
A
#
# COMPACT_ATOMS: atom_id res chain seq x y z
N LYS A 1 -0.29 9.62 7.95
CA LYS A 1 -1.24 8.71 7.29
C LYS A 1 -2.50 9.46 6.90
N ILE A 2 -2.95 9.28 5.66
CA ILE A 2 -4.21 9.85 5.16
C ILE A 2 -5.27 8.76 5.15
N GLU A 3 -6.47 9.10 5.62
CA GLU A 3 -7.67 8.27 5.56
C GLU A 3 -8.81 9.06 4.92
N GLY A 4 -9.74 8.36 4.29
CA GLY A 4 -10.97 8.96 3.82
C GLY A 4 -11.93 9.31 4.97
N PRO A 5 -13.05 10.02 4.68
CA PRO A 5 -14.08 10.32 5.67
C PRO A 5 -14.71 9.04 6.24
N SER A 6 -14.73 8.87 7.55
CA SER A 6 -15.32 7.69 8.20
C SER A 6 -16.84 7.60 8.02
N GLU A 7 -17.52 8.73 7.92
CA GLU A 7 -18.97 8.81 7.66
C GLU A 7 -19.36 8.19 6.32
N GLN A 8 -18.41 8.01 5.42
CA GLN A 8 -18.58 7.38 4.12
C GLN A 8 -18.01 5.95 4.05
N GLY A 9 -17.63 5.35 5.21
CA GLY A 9 -17.03 4.02 5.27
C GLY A 9 -15.67 3.92 4.59
N GLN A 10 -14.92 5.03 4.53
CA GLN A 10 -13.61 5.12 3.85
C GLN A 10 -12.44 5.16 4.82
N ASP A 11 -12.67 4.79 6.06
CA ASP A 11 -11.62 4.60 7.05
C ASP A 11 -10.86 3.29 6.84
N ASP A 12 -9.73 3.15 7.51
CA ASP A 12 -8.90 1.96 7.42
C ASP A 12 -9.60 0.76 8.10
N GLY A 13 -9.81 -0.32 7.35
CA GLY A 13 -10.39 -1.57 7.88
C GLY A 13 -9.65 -2.15 9.08
N ALA A 14 -8.33 -1.90 9.22
CA ALA A 14 -7.55 -2.31 10.37
C ALA A 14 -8.07 -1.70 11.69
N ARG A 15 -8.84 -0.61 11.64
CA ARG A 15 -9.51 -0.02 12.83
C ARG A 15 -10.44 -1.01 13.52
N HIS A 16 -11.02 -1.91 12.76
CA HIS A 16 -12.01 -2.88 13.23
C HIS A 16 -11.41 -4.23 13.60
N MET A 17 -10.12 -4.44 13.34
CA MET A 17 -9.43 -5.69 13.60
C MET A 17 -8.87 -5.77 15.03
N LEU A 18 -8.98 -6.96 15.63
CA LEU A 18 -8.48 -7.24 16.99
C LEU A 18 -9.02 -6.28 18.06
N ARG A 19 -10.32 -5.98 18.02
CA ARG A 19 -11.02 -5.19 19.03
C ARG A 19 -11.45 -6.06 20.20
N THR A 20 -11.26 -5.53 21.39
CA THR A 20 -11.91 -6.06 22.60
C THR A 20 -13.40 -5.65 22.64
N PRO A 21 -14.25 -6.33 23.45
CA PRO A 21 -15.63 -5.91 23.63
C PRO A 21 -15.81 -4.46 24.14
N ALA A 22 -14.86 -3.98 24.94
CA ALA A 22 -14.86 -2.59 25.43
C ALA A 22 -14.59 -1.61 24.28
N GLU A 23 -13.59 -1.88 23.44
CA GLU A 23 -13.26 -1.07 22.25
C GLU A 23 -14.37 -1.08 21.20
N MET A 24 -15.11 -2.19 21.07
CA MET A 24 -16.29 -2.25 20.22
C MET A 24 -17.39 -1.29 20.69
N LYS A 25 -17.57 -1.16 22.01
CA LYS A 25 -18.56 -0.25 22.62
C LYS A 25 -18.13 1.20 22.53
N SER A 26 -16.86 1.49 22.81
CA SER A 26 -16.34 2.87 22.80
C SER A 26 -16.09 3.44 21.41
N GLY A 27 -16.08 2.58 20.37
CA GLY A 27 -15.71 2.98 19.00
C GLY A 27 -14.20 3.18 18.80
N GLU A 28 -13.38 2.85 19.80
CA GLU A 28 -11.91 2.95 19.68
C GLU A 28 -11.34 1.98 18.64
N PRO A 29 -10.24 2.36 17.97
CA PRO A 29 -9.59 1.48 17.02
C PRO A 29 -8.94 0.28 17.72
N GLY A 30 -9.01 -0.88 17.08
CA GLY A 30 -8.43 -2.11 17.58
C GLY A 30 -6.90 -2.13 17.62
N LEU A 31 -6.34 -3.16 18.26
CA LEU A 31 -4.91 -3.34 18.46
C LEU A 31 -4.12 -3.30 17.15
N MET A 32 -4.63 -3.92 16.08
CA MET A 32 -3.97 -3.93 14.76
C MET A 32 -3.74 -2.51 14.25
N PHE A 33 -4.76 -1.67 14.27
CA PHE A 33 -4.64 -0.29 13.82
C PHE A 33 -3.66 0.51 14.66
N ARG A 34 -3.74 0.40 16.00
CA ARG A 34 -2.84 1.11 16.92
C ARG A 34 -1.39 0.71 16.71
N HIS A 35 -1.13 -0.59 16.53
CA HIS A 35 0.22 -1.11 16.31
C HIS A 35 0.80 -0.62 14.98
N LEU A 36 0.06 -0.79 13.90
CA LEU A 36 0.53 -0.40 12.55
C LEU A 36 0.68 1.11 12.37
N ASN A 37 -0.02 1.92 13.17
CA ASN A 37 0.00 3.37 13.03
C ASN A 37 0.62 4.10 14.23
N ALA A 38 1.35 3.39 15.09
CA ALA A 38 2.07 4.01 16.18
C ALA A 38 3.05 5.08 15.67
N GLY A 39 3.03 6.26 16.29
CA GLY A 39 3.89 7.39 15.91
C GLY A 39 3.49 8.14 14.64
N LYS A 40 2.46 7.70 13.90
CA LYS A 40 2.00 8.40 12.69
C LYS A 40 1.03 9.52 13.05
N GLN A 41 1.14 10.65 12.37
CA GLN A 41 0.08 11.64 12.34
C GLN A 41 -1.05 11.16 11.42
N LEU A 42 -2.29 11.29 11.85
CA LEU A 42 -3.48 10.90 11.09
C LEU A 42 -4.19 12.14 10.56
N LEU A 43 -4.51 12.13 9.29
CA LEU A 43 -5.25 13.19 8.62
C LEU A 43 -6.41 12.59 7.83
N ARG A 44 -7.59 13.21 7.92
CA ARG A 44 -8.76 12.83 7.12
C ARG A 44 -8.91 13.75 5.95
N LEU A 45 -8.87 13.19 4.73
CA LEU A 45 -9.05 13.91 3.48
C LEU A 45 -9.98 13.15 2.55
N ASP A 46 -10.99 13.82 2.00
CA ASP A 46 -11.71 13.29 0.86
C ASP A 46 -10.98 13.65 -0.45
N LEU A 47 -10.17 12.71 -0.95
CA LEU A 47 -9.40 12.90 -2.19
C LEU A 47 -10.28 13.02 -3.45
N ARG A 48 -11.59 12.79 -3.36
CA ARG A 48 -12.54 13.03 -4.46
C ARG A 48 -12.96 14.49 -4.51
N SER A 49 -12.84 15.22 -3.41
CA SER A 49 -13.08 16.67 -3.38
C SER A 49 -11.88 17.47 -3.90
N GLY A 50 -12.15 18.68 -4.45
CA GLY A 50 -11.08 19.61 -4.85
C GLY A 50 -10.18 19.96 -3.67
N ALA A 51 -10.80 20.35 -2.54
CA ALA A 51 -10.07 20.74 -1.33
C ALA A 51 -9.18 19.61 -0.78
N GLY A 52 -9.65 18.37 -0.81
CA GLY A 52 -8.84 17.22 -0.36
C GLY A 52 -7.64 16.97 -1.28
N ARG A 53 -7.82 17.08 -2.60
CA ARG A 53 -6.70 16.99 -3.55
C ARG A 53 -5.68 18.11 -3.37
N ASP A 54 -6.15 19.35 -3.24
CA ASP A 54 -5.27 20.51 -3.04
C ASP A 54 -4.48 20.39 -1.73
N ALA A 55 -5.10 19.90 -0.67
CA ALA A 55 -4.42 19.61 0.59
C ALA A 55 -3.34 18.54 0.45
N LEU A 56 -3.61 17.44 -0.31
CA LEU A 56 -2.60 16.43 -0.59
C LEU A 56 -1.44 17.01 -1.41
N LEU A 57 -1.74 17.77 -2.47
CA LEU A 57 -0.71 18.39 -3.30
C LEU A 57 0.16 19.36 -2.51
N ALA A 58 -0.43 20.12 -1.57
CA ALA A 58 0.32 20.98 -0.67
C ALA A 58 1.31 20.19 0.21
N MET A 59 0.90 19.05 0.75
CA MET A 59 1.80 18.17 1.53
C MET A 59 2.88 17.52 0.67
N VAL A 60 2.57 17.16 -0.56
CA VAL A 60 3.52 16.53 -1.50
C VAL A 60 4.71 17.42 -1.80
N ARG A 61 4.58 18.76 -1.75
CA ARG A 61 5.69 19.69 -2.00
C ARG A 61 6.91 19.44 -1.12
N ASP A 62 6.68 19.01 0.13
CA ASP A 62 7.72 18.79 1.13
C ASP A 62 7.87 17.31 1.52
N ALA A 63 7.14 16.41 0.85
CA ALA A 63 7.21 15.00 1.14
C ALA A 63 8.38 14.32 0.40
N ASP A 64 9.11 13.45 1.09
CA ASP A 64 10.12 12.60 0.46
C ASP A 64 9.47 11.39 -0.23
N VAL A 65 8.42 10.81 0.38
CA VAL A 65 7.80 9.57 -0.09
C VAL A 65 6.29 9.66 0.02
N LEU A 66 5.60 9.18 -1.02
CA LEU A 66 4.17 8.88 -0.97
C LEU A 66 3.99 7.39 -1.25
N VAL A 67 3.32 6.69 -0.33
CA VAL A 67 2.96 5.27 -0.50
C VAL A 67 1.45 5.17 -0.67
N GLU A 68 1.02 4.41 -1.66
CA GLU A 68 -0.40 4.14 -1.89
C GLU A 68 -0.63 2.66 -2.19
N GLY A 69 -1.82 2.16 -1.89
CA GLY A 69 -2.23 0.78 -2.14
C GLY A 69 -3.58 0.68 -2.84
N PHE A 70 -3.96 1.69 -3.62
CA PHE A 70 -5.16 1.63 -4.44
C PHE A 70 -4.99 0.68 -5.62
N ARG A 71 -6.09 0.30 -6.22
CA ARG A 71 -6.03 -0.39 -7.51
C ARG A 71 -5.40 0.50 -8.58
N PRO A 72 -4.70 -0.11 -9.57
CA PRO A 72 -4.09 0.64 -10.67
C PRO A 72 -5.04 1.67 -11.29
N GLY A 73 -4.50 2.85 -11.59
CA GLY A 73 -5.24 3.95 -12.20
C GLY A 73 -6.14 4.77 -11.27
N VAL A 74 -6.37 4.37 -10.00
CA VAL A 74 -7.21 5.15 -9.06
C VAL A 74 -6.61 6.52 -8.80
N MET A 75 -5.32 6.61 -8.46
CA MET A 75 -4.65 7.88 -8.23
C MET A 75 -4.71 8.79 -9.46
N ALA A 76 -4.52 8.23 -10.65
CA ALA A 76 -4.63 8.98 -11.90
C ALA A 76 -6.05 9.54 -12.13
N ARG A 77 -7.10 8.74 -11.88
CA ARG A 77 -8.50 9.20 -11.97
C ARG A 77 -8.85 10.30 -10.96
N LEU A 78 -8.17 10.32 -9.83
CA LEU A 78 -8.29 11.39 -8.83
C LEU A 78 -7.50 12.66 -9.22
N GLY A 79 -6.74 12.65 -10.33
CA GLY A 79 -5.85 13.74 -10.70
C GLY A 79 -4.56 13.79 -9.86
N LEU A 80 -4.25 12.72 -9.14
CA LEU A 80 -3.12 12.56 -8.23
C LEU A 80 -2.15 11.46 -8.70
N GLY A 81 -2.14 11.18 -10.02
CA GLY A 81 -1.21 10.20 -10.61
C GLY A 81 0.24 10.68 -10.58
N TRP A 82 1.17 9.77 -10.88
CA TRP A 82 2.61 10.02 -10.85
C TRP A 82 3.02 11.35 -11.52
N ASN A 83 2.56 11.60 -12.75
CA ASN A 83 2.95 12.80 -13.48
C ASN A 83 2.55 14.10 -12.76
N ALA A 84 1.36 14.15 -12.17
CA ALA A 84 0.89 15.32 -11.43
C ALA A 84 1.67 15.53 -10.13
N LEU A 85 1.94 14.44 -9.41
CA LEU A 85 2.70 14.50 -8.16
C LEU A 85 4.17 14.84 -8.40
N HIS A 86 4.79 14.25 -9.42
CA HIS A 86 6.18 14.53 -9.80
C HIS A 86 6.36 15.97 -10.32
N ALA A 87 5.38 16.51 -11.05
CA ALA A 87 5.37 17.91 -11.44
C ALA A 87 5.28 18.87 -10.23
N THR A 88 4.63 18.43 -9.13
CA THR A 88 4.53 19.19 -7.87
C THR A 88 5.83 19.12 -7.07
N ASN A 89 6.49 17.96 -7.06
CA ASN A 89 7.75 17.73 -6.38
C ASN A 89 8.61 16.72 -7.17
N ALA A 90 9.57 17.23 -7.91
CA ALA A 90 10.48 16.43 -8.74
C ALA A 90 11.39 15.48 -7.94
N ARG A 91 11.45 15.63 -6.61
CA ARG A 91 12.23 14.75 -5.71
C ARG A 91 11.39 13.66 -5.05
N LEU A 92 10.05 13.67 -5.24
CA LEU A 92 9.14 12.72 -4.62
C LEU A 92 9.44 11.30 -5.10
N VAL A 93 9.52 10.37 -4.17
CA VAL A 93 9.43 8.92 -4.44
C VAL A 93 7.98 8.49 -4.23
N MET A 94 7.30 8.07 -5.29
CA MET A 94 5.94 7.50 -5.19
C MET A 94 6.03 5.99 -5.27
N CYS A 95 5.54 5.29 -4.25
CA CYS A 95 5.47 3.83 -4.21
C CYS A 95 4.01 3.37 -4.29
N ALA A 96 3.68 2.62 -5.32
CA ALA A 96 2.39 1.96 -5.50
C ALA A 96 2.53 0.46 -5.21
N ILE A 97 1.75 -0.06 -4.26
CA ILE A 97 1.76 -1.49 -3.89
C ILE A 97 0.45 -2.09 -4.40
N SER A 98 0.54 -3.10 -5.25
CA SER A 98 -0.63 -3.78 -5.80
C SER A 98 -0.41 -5.29 -5.94
N GLY A 99 -1.49 -6.05 -6.10
CA GLY A 99 -1.39 -7.51 -6.21
C GLY A 99 -0.57 -7.98 -7.39
N TYR A 100 -0.78 -7.35 -8.55
CA TYR A 100 -0.23 -7.80 -9.83
C TYR A 100 0.58 -6.74 -10.58
N GLY A 101 0.87 -5.59 -9.95
CA GLY A 101 1.56 -4.46 -10.56
C GLY A 101 0.62 -3.50 -11.29
N GLN A 102 1.17 -2.40 -11.78
CA GLN A 102 0.41 -1.34 -12.46
C GLN A 102 0.08 -1.68 -13.92
N HIS A 103 0.71 -2.71 -14.48
CA HIS A 103 0.61 -3.08 -15.89
C HIS A 103 0.40 -4.59 -16.06
N GLY A 104 -0.07 -4.99 -17.24
CA GLY A 104 -0.27 -6.38 -17.60
C GLY A 104 -1.72 -6.85 -17.47
N PRO A 105 -2.01 -8.09 -17.89
CA PRO A 105 -3.39 -8.60 -18.04
C PRO A 105 -4.12 -8.81 -16.72
N TRP A 106 -3.41 -8.78 -15.59
CA TRP A 106 -3.93 -9.02 -14.26
C TRP A 106 -4.00 -7.74 -13.41
N ALA A 107 -3.53 -6.59 -13.91
CA ALA A 107 -3.45 -5.34 -13.15
C ALA A 107 -4.79 -4.94 -12.51
N ASP A 108 -5.91 -5.14 -13.21
CA ASP A 108 -7.25 -4.82 -12.72
C ASP A 108 -7.90 -5.93 -11.88
N ARG A 109 -7.23 -7.07 -11.68
CA ARG A 109 -7.78 -8.17 -10.90
C ARG A 109 -7.72 -7.90 -9.41
N ALA A 110 -8.80 -8.27 -8.72
CA ALA A 110 -8.83 -8.30 -7.27
C ALA A 110 -8.09 -9.55 -6.76
N GLY A 111 -7.45 -9.41 -5.61
CA GLY A 111 -6.79 -10.53 -4.94
C GLY A 111 -6.46 -10.16 -3.50
N HIS A 112 -6.10 -11.16 -2.75
CA HIS A 112 -5.53 -11.10 -1.41
C HIS A 112 -4.27 -11.96 -1.37
N ASP A 113 -3.57 -11.95 -0.29
CA ASP A 113 -2.30 -12.65 -0.07
C ASP A 113 -2.23 -14.03 -0.71
N ILE A 114 -3.22 -14.88 -0.42
CA ILE A 114 -3.26 -16.26 -0.91
C ILE A 114 -3.31 -16.35 -2.44
N ASN A 115 -3.97 -15.39 -3.12
CA ASN A 115 -4.00 -15.37 -4.58
C ASN A 115 -2.61 -15.03 -5.14
N TYR A 116 -1.88 -14.13 -4.49
CA TYR A 116 -0.55 -13.70 -4.93
C TYR A 116 0.48 -14.81 -4.76
N ILE A 117 0.48 -15.48 -3.60
CA ILE A 117 1.40 -16.62 -3.36
C ILE A 117 1.06 -17.85 -4.20
N ALA A 118 -0.24 -18.09 -4.48
CA ALA A 118 -0.64 -19.16 -5.39
C ALA A 118 -0.14 -18.91 -6.82
N MET A 119 -0.34 -17.71 -7.34
CA MET A 119 0.12 -17.32 -8.67
C MET A 119 1.66 -17.29 -8.80
N ALA A 120 2.36 -17.03 -7.71
CA ALA A 120 3.81 -17.07 -7.65
C ALA A 120 4.39 -18.51 -7.50
N GLY A 121 3.52 -19.53 -7.30
CA GLY A 121 3.95 -20.93 -7.10
C GLY A 121 4.35 -21.25 -5.66
N VAL A 122 4.39 -20.28 -4.75
CA VAL A 122 4.83 -20.48 -3.36
C VAL A 122 3.83 -21.34 -2.58
N LEU A 123 2.54 -21.24 -2.89
CA LEU A 123 1.52 -22.04 -2.19
C LEU A 123 1.74 -23.54 -2.36
N GLU A 124 2.23 -23.98 -3.52
CA GLU A 124 2.61 -25.38 -3.77
C GLU A 124 3.84 -25.78 -2.94
N GLN A 125 4.83 -24.90 -2.87
CA GLN A 125 6.09 -25.17 -2.17
C GLN A 125 5.94 -25.33 -0.66
N ILE A 126 4.90 -24.73 -0.07
CA ILE A 126 4.58 -24.87 1.36
C ILE A 126 3.51 -25.92 1.65
N ALA A 127 3.14 -26.74 0.65
CA ALA A 127 2.22 -27.86 0.84
C ALA A 127 2.80 -28.90 1.80
N THR A 128 1.90 -29.68 2.41
CA THR A 128 2.28 -30.80 3.25
C THR A 128 2.86 -31.95 2.41
N PRO A 129 3.62 -32.89 2.98
CA PRO A 129 4.25 -33.99 2.21
C PRO A 129 3.26 -34.88 1.45
N ASP A 130 2.01 -34.94 1.87
CA ASP A 130 0.92 -35.65 1.17
C ASP A 130 0.23 -34.79 0.09
N GLY A 131 0.76 -33.58 -0.17
CA GLY A 131 0.27 -32.67 -1.21
C GLY A 131 -0.93 -31.82 -0.80
N ALA A 132 -1.34 -31.82 0.46
CA ALA A 132 -2.41 -30.94 0.92
C ALA A 132 -1.90 -29.48 1.00
N ILE A 133 -2.76 -28.53 0.63
CA ILE A 133 -2.44 -27.12 0.74
C ILE A 133 -2.35 -26.71 2.20
N ALA A 134 -1.20 -26.18 2.60
CA ALA A 134 -1.00 -25.57 3.91
C ALA A 134 -1.09 -24.04 3.81
N LEU A 135 -1.96 -23.43 4.59
CA LEU A 135 -2.03 -21.97 4.67
C LEU A 135 -1.00 -21.47 5.68
N PRO A 136 -0.15 -20.50 5.29
CA PRO A 136 0.78 -19.91 6.24
C PRO A 136 0.05 -19.07 7.29
N ASN A 137 0.61 -19.00 8.50
CA ASN A 137 0.06 -18.20 9.59
C ASN A 137 0.36 -16.70 9.47
N PHE A 138 0.99 -16.27 8.40
CA PHE A 138 1.26 -14.85 8.10
C PHE A 138 1.16 -14.61 6.59
N GLN A 139 0.90 -13.37 6.21
CA GLN A 139 0.72 -12.99 4.81
C GLN A 139 2.09 -12.84 4.14
N ILE A 140 2.50 -13.84 3.38
CA ILE A 140 3.78 -13.86 2.64
C ILE A 140 3.73 -12.83 1.51
N GLY A 141 2.66 -12.82 0.74
CA GLY A 141 2.48 -11.89 -0.38
C GLY A 141 2.43 -10.44 0.08
N ASP A 142 1.61 -10.14 1.08
CA ASP A 142 1.41 -8.78 1.57
C ASP A 142 2.66 -8.26 2.31
N LEU A 143 3.30 -9.08 3.15
CA LEU A 143 4.41 -8.64 4.01
C LEU A 143 5.75 -8.68 3.27
N LEU A 144 6.10 -9.79 2.61
CA LEU A 144 7.38 -9.90 1.90
C LEU A 144 7.29 -9.31 0.50
N GLY A 145 6.30 -9.73 -0.28
CA GLY A 145 6.09 -9.24 -1.64
C GLY A 145 5.63 -7.79 -1.72
N GLY A 146 4.84 -7.34 -0.75
CA GLY A 146 4.34 -5.96 -0.65
C GLY A 146 5.24 -5.07 0.20
N ALA A 147 5.11 -5.19 1.52
CA ALA A 147 5.70 -4.22 2.45
C ALA A 147 7.25 -4.24 2.41
N GLN A 148 7.89 -5.41 2.50
CA GLN A 148 9.35 -5.51 2.49
C GLN A 148 9.95 -5.06 1.16
N ALA A 149 9.38 -5.50 0.04
CA ALA A 149 9.82 -5.08 -1.29
C ALA A 149 9.66 -3.56 -1.49
N ALA A 150 8.55 -2.98 -0.99
CA ALA A 150 8.33 -1.54 -1.02
C ALA A 150 9.40 -0.78 -0.23
N VAL A 151 9.76 -1.25 0.96
CA VAL A 151 10.86 -0.64 1.75
C VAL A 151 12.16 -0.65 0.95
N CYS A 152 12.53 -1.79 0.34
CA CYS A 152 13.75 -1.89 -0.46
C CYS A 152 13.72 -0.94 -1.66
N GLY A 153 12.62 -0.92 -2.42
CA GLY A 153 12.46 -0.06 -3.59
C GLY A 153 12.48 1.42 -3.24
N VAL A 154 11.79 1.82 -2.18
CA VAL A 154 11.76 3.20 -1.69
C VAL A 154 13.15 3.65 -1.22
N LEU A 155 13.85 2.83 -0.43
CA LEU A 155 15.20 3.18 0.04
C LEU A 155 16.19 3.32 -1.12
N ALA A 156 16.14 2.43 -2.12
CA ALA A 156 16.96 2.54 -3.32
C ALA A 156 16.67 3.83 -4.10
N ALA A 157 15.38 4.19 -4.26
CA ALA A 157 14.99 5.42 -4.94
C ALA A 157 15.43 6.66 -4.16
N LEU A 158 15.25 6.69 -2.83
CA LEU A 158 15.70 7.79 -1.96
C LEU A 158 17.21 7.99 -2.03
N LEU A 159 17.99 6.89 -2.06
CA LEU A 159 19.44 7.00 -2.24
C LEU A 159 19.80 7.66 -3.57
N GLY A 160 19.05 7.36 -4.65
CA GLY A 160 19.21 8.04 -5.93
C GLY A 160 18.94 9.54 -5.84
N VAL A 161 17.84 9.93 -5.16
CA VAL A 161 17.49 11.34 -4.91
C VAL A 161 18.56 12.06 -4.09
N GLN A 162 19.09 11.41 -3.04
CA GLN A 162 20.17 11.98 -2.22
C GLN A 162 21.47 12.21 -2.99
N ARG A 163 21.73 11.41 -4.03
CA ARG A 163 22.89 11.57 -4.94
C ARG A 163 22.64 12.58 -6.07
N GLY A 164 21.61 13.39 -5.97
CA GLY A 164 21.31 14.45 -6.93
C GLY A 164 20.39 14.05 -8.10
N GLY A 165 19.83 12.82 -8.07
CA GLY A 165 18.82 12.40 -9.03
C GLY A 165 17.41 12.91 -8.69
N GLU A 166 16.49 12.71 -9.63
CA GLU A 166 15.07 12.97 -9.43
C GLU A 166 14.38 11.82 -8.68
N GLY A 167 13.18 12.11 -8.16
CA GLY A 167 12.28 11.13 -7.60
C GLY A 167 11.89 10.04 -8.61
N ARG A 168 11.37 8.95 -8.11
CA ARG A 168 11.02 7.77 -8.93
C ARG A 168 9.63 7.25 -8.58
N PHE A 169 8.97 6.70 -9.60
CA PHE A 169 7.82 5.85 -9.39
C PHE A 169 8.31 4.40 -9.13
N VAL A 170 7.93 3.84 -7.99
CA VAL A 170 8.25 2.48 -7.56
C VAL A 170 6.96 1.67 -7.66
N ASP A 171 6.89 0.76 -8.62
CA ASP A 171 5.76 -0.15 -8.82
C ASP A 171 6.08 -1.50 -8.16
N ILE A 172 5.34 -1.83 -7.11
CA ILE A 172 5.47 -3.09 -6.38
C ILE A 172 4.29 -3.99 -6.73
N SER A 173 4.61 -5.10 -7.40
CA SER A 173 3.69 -6.21 -7.64
C SER A 173 3.93 -7.30 -6.62
N MET A 174 3.03 -7.50 -5.68
CA MET A 174 3.17 -8.53 -4.64
C MET A 174 3.44 -9.91 -5.22
N THR A 175 2.74 -10.27 -6.30
CA THR A 175 2.96 -11.55 -7.01
C THR A 175 4.35 -11.66 -7.60
N HIS A 176 4.84 -10.63 -8.28
CA HIS A 176 6.16 -10.67 -8.93
C HIS A 176 7.29 -10.69 -7.91
N GLU A 177 7.16 -9.93 -6.83
CA GLU A 177 8.19 -9.90 -5.78
C GLU A 177 8.29 -11.24 -5.05
N VAL A 178 7.16 -11.89 -4.76
CA VAL A 178 7.17 -13.25 -4.18
C VAL A 178 7.76 -14.28 -5.15
N ALA A 179 7.45 -14.17 -6.45
CA ALA A 179 7.97 -15.10 -7.45
C ALA A 179 9.49 -15.00 -7.70
N ARG A 180 10.15 -13.95 -7.20
CA ARG A 180 11.61 -13.77 -7.28
C ARG A 180 12.39 -14.54 -6.21
N HIS A 181 11.72 -15.02 -5.18
CA HIS A 181 12.30 -15.74 -4.05
C HIS A 181 12.01 -17.24 -4.13
#